data_0ba8f90bbfee4aaaea590294aedc296f
#
_entry.id   0ba8f90bbfee4aaaea590294aedc296f
#
_cell.length_a   1.000
_cell.length_b   1.000
_cell.length_c   1.000
_cell.angle_alpha   90.00
_cell.angle_beta   90.00
_cell.angle_gamma   90.00
#
_symmetry.space_group_name_H-M   'P 1'
#
loop_
_entity.id
_entity.type
_entity.pdbx_description
1 polymer ?
#
loop_
_entity_poly.entity_id
_entity_poly.type
_entity_poly.pdbx_seq_one_letter_code
_entity_poly.pdbx_strand_id
1 'polypeptide(L)'
;MKNPTLLKEMLDYRGRDEMPDDFDTFWNKQVAEVEVPQDYQLLEKDFQIAYATCYELTFKSGNSGQIYAKLVVPKLSEKVPVLFHFHGYMGQGWDWADMLAYTAAGWGVVSMDVRGQSGYSLDGDREVRGNTVKGYIIRGALDGPDQLFFKDVYLDVYTLVELVAGLDFVDENRLSSFGGSQGGALALVAASLNSRIKQTVAIYPFLADFRRVLEIGNTSEAYDELFRYFKFHDPFHETEEQLLQTLAYIDVKNLAHRISCPVQMIIGLEDDVCYPITQFAIYNRLAGEKEYHLLPEYGHEAMNVRVSYTVFNWLCGTKIKRLSLVSDFKSER
;
A
#
# COMPACT_ATOMS: atom_id res chain seq x y z
N MET A 1 -20.44 -6.72 18.66
CA MET A 1 -20.06 -7.23 17.33
C MET A 1 -21.34 -7.61 16.59
N LYS A 2 -21.67 -6.90 15.51
CA LYS A 2 -22.97 -7.03 14.83
C LYS A 2 -23.23 -8.40 14.18
N ASN A 3 -22.20 -9.16 13.82
CA ASN A 3 -22.34 -10.50 13.24
C ASN A 3 -21.19 -11.46 13.60
N PRO A 4 -21.31 -12.23 14.70
CA PRO A 4 -20.30 -13.19 15.12
C PRO A 4 -20.04 -14.32 14.11
N THR A 5 -21.07 -14.71 13.33
CA THR A 5 -20.95 -15.78 12.34
C THR A 5 -20.07 -15.34 11.17
N LEU A 6 -20.25 -14.10 10.71
CA LEU A 6 -19.43 -13.54 9.63
C LEU A 6 -17.94 -13.42 10.04
N LEU A 7 -17.68 -13.01 11.28
CA LEU A 7 -16.31 -12.95 11.76
C LEU A 7 -15.65 -14.35 11.78
N LYS A 8 -16.40 -15.37 12.22
CA LYS A 8 -15.88 -16.74 12.25
C LYS A 8 -15.54 -17.24 10.84
N GLU A 9 -16.38 -16.93 9.86
CA GLU A 9 -16.11 -17.25 8.45
C GLU A 9 -14.83 -16.56 7.95
N MET A 10 -14.66 -15.27 8.27
CA MET A 10 -13.50 -14.50 7.85
C MET A 10 -12.17 -15.00 8.46
N LEU A 11 -12.18 -15.49 9.70
CA LEU A 11 -10.96 -15.94 10.40
C LEU A 11 -10.27 -17.12 9.71
N ASP A 12 -11.03 -17.96 8.99
CA ASP A 12 -10.50 -19.13 8.28
C ASP A 12 -10.42 -18.92 6.75
N TYR A 13 -10.92 -17.77 6.27
CA TYR A 13 -11.03 -17.50 4.83
C TYR A 13 -9.68 -17.12 4.21
N ARG A 14 -9.28 -17.82 3.15
CA ARG A 14 -7.99 -17.63 2.46
C ARG A 14 -8.11 -17.16 1.00
N GLY A 15 -9.32 -16.77 0.57
CA GLY A 15 -9.62 -16.35 -0.81
C GLY A 15 -10.18 -17.44 -1.69
N ARG A 16 -10.70 -17.05 -2.87
CA ARG A 16 -11.37 -17.94 -3.83
C ARG A 16 -10.42 -18.67 -4.75
N ASP A 17 -9.49 -17.92 -5.35
CA ASP A 17 -8.59 -18.48 -6.35
C ASP A 17 -7.28 -18.95 -5.72
N GLU A 18 -6.75 -20.03 -6.26
CA GLU A 18 -5.41 -20.49 -5.94
C GLU A 18 -4.37 -19.54 -6.57
N MET A 19 -3.21 -19.50 -5.97
CA MET A 19 -2.06 -18.78 -6.48
C MET A 19 -1.53 -19.52 -7.73
N PRO A 20 -1.14 -18.80 -8.82
CA PRO A 20 -0.49 -19.44 -9.96
C PRO A 20 0.75 -20.25 -9.55
N ASP A 21 0.96 -21.41 -10.18
CA ASP A 21 2.09 -22.31 -9.85
C ASP A 21 3.46 -21.64 -10.04
N ASP A 22 3.58 -20.74 -11.01
CA ASP A 22 4.80 -20.00 -11.31
C ASP A 22 4.91 -18.63 -10.66
N PHE A 23 3.98 -18.28 -9.76
CA PHE A 23 3.86 -16.95 -9.13
C PHE A 23 5.17 -16.44 -8.53
N ASP A 24 5.82 -17.28 -7.72
CA ASP A 24 7.09 -16.89 -7.09
C ASP A 24 8.22 -16.78 -8.11
N THR A 25 8.25 -17.65 -9.11
CA THR A 25 9.22 -17.57 -10.21
C THR A 25 9.04 -16.29 -11.02
N PHE A 26 7.79 -15.92 -11.32
CA PHE A 26 7.44 -14.69 -12.01
C PHE A 26 7.97 -13.46 -11.23
N TRP A 27 7.60 -13.31 -9.95
CA TRP A 27 8.01 -12.15 -9.17
C TRP A 27 9.51 -12.10 -8.89
N ASN A 28 10.16 -13.25 -8.69
CA ASN A 28 11.61 -13.30 -8.53
C ASN A 28 12.33 -12.83 -9.79
N LYS A 29 11.83 -13.22 -10.97
CA LYS A 29 12.35 -12.76 -12.26
C LYS A 29 12.12 -11.26 -12.42
N GLN A 30 10.90 -10.76 -12.21
CA GLN A 30 10.56 -9.34 -12.35
C GLN A 30 11.47 -8.47 -11.48
N VAL A 31 11.66 -8.85 -10.21
CA VAL A 31 12.53 -8.11 -9.28
C VAL A 31 14.01 -8.18 -9.70
N ALA A 32 14.47 -9.35 -10.15
CA ALA A 32 15.87 -9.52 -10.58
C ALA A 32 16.23 -8.71 -11.83
N GLU A 33 15.25 -8.37 -12.66
CA GLU A 33 15.41 -7.56 -13.86
C GLU A 33 15.34 -6.04 -13.58
N VAL A 34 15.03 -5.62 -12.36
CA VAL A 34 14.99 -4.20 -11.99
C VAL A 34 16.41 -3.64 -11.92
N GLU A 35 16.68 -2.64 -12.72
CA GLU A 35 17.87 -1.81 -12.61
C GLU A 35 17.54 -0.57 -11.76
N VAL A 36 18.15 -0.46 -10.58
CA VAL A 36 17.98 0.72 -9.74
C VAL A 36 18.65 1.92 -10.40
N PRO A 37 17.89 2.99 -10.72
CA PRO A 37 18.42 4.12 -11.47
C PRO A 37 19.50 4.87 -10.69
N GLN A 38 20.60 5.21 -11.38
CA GLN A 38 21.68 6.03 -10.83
C GLN A 38 21.49 7.51 -11.17
N ASP A 39 20.69 7.83 -12.17
CA ASP A 39 20.38 9.16 -12.67
C ASP A 39 19.08 9.74 -12.12
N TYR A 40 18.84 9.54 -10.82
CA TYR A 40 17.71 10.15 -10.11
C TYR A 40 17.99 11.62 -9.78
N GLN A 41 16.93 12.40 -9.59
CA GLN A 41 17.01 13.78 -9.10
C GLN A 41 16.49 13.82 -7.65
N LEU A 42 17.31 14.38 -6.77
CA LEU A 42 16.94 14.67 -5.38
C LEU A 42 17.14 16.17 -5.14
N LEU A 43 16.05 16.92 -5.24
CA LEU A 43 16.07 18.39 -5.17
C LEU A 43 15.54 18.86 -3.82
N GLU A 44 16.39 19.60 -3.08
CA GLU A 44 15.97 20.20 -1.83
C GLU A 44 14.92 21.30 -2.10
N LYS A 45 13.84 21.27 -1.31
CA LYS A 45 12.81 22.31 -1.29
C LYS A 45 13.17 23.39 -0.30
N ASP A 46 12.96 24.64 -0.68
CA ASP A 46 13.14 25.78 0.20
C ASP A 46 11.99 25.88 1.23
N PHE A 47 11.91 24.86 2.10
CA PHE A 47 11.07 24.90 3.29
C PHE A 47 11.94 25.21 4.51
N GLN A 48 11.72 26.35 5.14
CA GLN A 48 12.48 26.75 6.31
C GLN A 48 11.99 26.05 7.58
N ILE A 49 12.15 24.73 7.62
CA ILE A 49 11.82 23.90 8.78
C ILE A 49 13.09 23.68 9.58
N ALA A 50 13.10 24.07 10.87
CA ALA A 50 14.31 24.03 11.69
C ALA A 50 14.87 22.61 11.88
N TYR A 51 13.99 21.58 11.99
CA TYR A 51 14.37 20.20 12.35
C TYR A 51 14.36 19.21 11.20
N ALA A 52 13.95 19.61 9.99
CA ALA A 52 13.84 18.73 8.84
C ALA A 52 14.31 19.39 7.55
N THR A 53 14.73 18.55 6.60
CA THR A 53 14.97 18.92 5.20
C THR A 53 13.95 18.20 4.32
N CYS A 54 13.37 18.91 3.36
CA CYS A 54 12.38 18.38 2.42
C CYS A 54 13.01 18.25 1.03
N TYR A 55 12.76 17.12 0.36
CA TYR A 55 13.26 16.86 -0.98
C TYR A 55 12.15 16.39 -1.90
N GLU A 56 12.23 16.78 -3.16
CA GLU A 56 11.54 16.13 -4.27
C GLU A 56 12.49 15.11 -4.89
N LEU A 57 12.06 13.85 -4.91
CA LEU A 57 12.76 12.74 -5.55
C LEU A 57 12.06 12.40 -6.86
N THR A 58 12.80 12.37 -7.96
CA THR A 58 12.28 11.92 -9.26
C THR A 58 13.25 10.91 -9.88
N PHE A 59 12.72 9.80 -10.37
CA PHE A 59 13.51 8.76 -11.01
C PHE A 59 12.74 8.07 -12.13
N LYS A 60 13.47 7.47 -13.07
CA LYS A 60 12.90 6.62 -14.11
C LYS A 60 12.71 5.21 -13.57
N SER A 61 11.61 4.59 -13.94
CA SER A 61 11.28 3.21 -13.61
C SER A 61 10.89 2.42 -14.85
N GLY A 62 10.69 1.11 -14.70
CA GLY A 62 10.35 0.22 -15.81
C GLY A 62 9.17 0.71 -16.65
N ASN A 63 9.11 0.28 -17.91
CA ASN A 63 8.10 0.67 -18.90
C ASN A 63 7.92 2.20 -19.01
N SER A 64 9.04 2.92 -19.06
CA SER A 64 9.11 4.38 -19.24
C SER A 64 8.37 5.19 -18.17
N GLY A 65 8.11 4.64 -17.00
CA GLY A 65 7.54 5.38 -15.87
C GLY A 65 8.50 6.42 -15.35
N GLN A 66 8.01 7.62 -15.05
CA GLN A 66 8.74 8.65 -14.30
C GLN A 66 8.06 8.84 -12.95
N ILE A 67 8.73 8.38 -11.91
CA ILE A 67 8.17 8.35 -10.56
C ILE A 67 8.62 9.57 -9.77
N TYR A 68 7.65 10.19 -9.12
CA TYR A 68 7.84 11.31 -8.20
C TYR A 68 7.51 10.86 -6.77
N ALA A 69 8.33 11.28 -5.83
CA ALA A 69 8.08 11.12 -4.40
C ALA A 69 8.54 12.34 -3.63
N LYS A 70 7.86 12.63 -2.53
CA LYS A 70 8.31 13.59 -1.52
C LYS A 70 9.11 12.85 -0.46
N LEU A 71 10.19 13.45 -0.01
CA LEU A 71 11.02 12.91 1.06
C LEU A 71 11.27 13.99 2.11
N VAL A 72 10.92 13.73 3.37
CA VAL A 72 11.22 14.59 4.52
C VAL A 72 12.18 13.87 5.45
N VAL A 73 13.32 14.47 5.74
CA VAL A 73 14.38 13.87 6.52
C VAL A 73 14.69 14.73 7.74
N PRO A 74 14.70 14.17 8.97
CA PRO A 74 15.10 14.92 10.15
C PRO A 74 16.59 15.32 10.07
N LYS A 75 16.93 16.52 10.52
CA LYS A 75 18.31 17.03 10.60
C LYS A 75 19.05 16.40 11.78
N LEU A 76 19.46 15.17 11.63
CA LEU A 76 20.21 14.40 12.61
C LEU A 76 21.63 14.12 12.09
N SER A 77 22.57 13.88 13.01
CA SER A 77 23.95 13.50 12.66
C SER A 77 24.10 12.02 12.30
N GLU A 78 23.12 11.21 12.63
CA GLU A 78 23.11 9.75 12.39
C GLU A 78 22.19 9.42 11.23
N LYS A 79 22.41 8.24 10.61
CA LYS A 79 21.50 7.68 9.64
C LYS A 79 20.12 7.46 10.25
N VAL A 80 19.08 7.80 9.50
CA VAL A 80 17.70 7.79 9.97
C VAL A 80 16.92 6.57 9.47
N PRO A 81 16.00 6.02 10.28
CA PRO A 81 15.01 5.07 9.81
C PRO A 81 14.07 5.75 8.81
N VAL A 82 13.56 5.00 7.84
CA VAL A 82 12.66 5.56 6.82
C VAL A 82 11.34 4.82 6.76
N LEU A 83 10.28 5.60 6.67
CA LEU A 83 8.92 5.16 6.51
C LEU A 83 8.43 5.47 5.09
N PHE A 84 8.06 4.44 4.35
CA PHE A 84 7.44 4.55 3.02
C PHE A 84 5.93 4.62 3.16
N HIS A 85 5.34 5.72 2.73
CA HIS A 85 3.91 5.93 2.67
C HIS A 85 3.41 5.81 1.23
N PHE A 86 2.28 5.12 1.05
CA PHE A 86 1.59 4.98 -0.21
C PHE A 86 0.13 5.43 -0.07
N HIS A 87 -0.36 6.13 -1.09
CA HIS A 87 -1.69 6.73 -1.09
C HIS A 87 -2.79 5.80 -1.61
N GLY A 88 -4.05 6.15 -1.35
CA GLY A 88 -5.24 5.46 -1.86
C GLY A 88 -5.42 5.59 -3.37
N TYR A 89 -6.26 4.72 -3.95
CA TYR A 89 -6.53 4.65 -5.40
C TYR A 89 -6.97 6.00 -5.94
N MET A 90 -6.42 6.38 -7.10
CA MET A 90 -6.64 7.68 -7.77
C MET A 90 -6.17 8.91 -6.99
N GLY A 91 -5.54 8.72 -5.84
CA GLY A 91 -5.00 9.80 -5.02
C GLY A 91 -3.61 10.28 -5.43
N GLN A 92 -2.96 10.92 -4.49
CA GLN A 92 -1.58 11.41 -4.55
C GLN A 92 -0.90 11.23 -3.20
N GLY A 93 0.43 11.30 -3.17
CA GLY A 93 1.22 11.22 -1.95
C GLY A 93 0.87 12.34 -0.95
N TRP A 94 1.18 12.10 0.31
CA TRP A 94 0.96 13.05 1.40
C TRP A 94 1.52 14.44 1.12
N ASP A 95 0.90 15.43 1.73
CA ASP A 95 1.50 16.77 1.77
C ASP A 95 2.66 16.81 2.76
N TRP A 96 3.51 17.81 2.62
CA TRP A 96 4.69 18.01 3.46
C TRP A 96 4.34 18.03 4.95
N ALA A 97 3.22 18.70 5.31
CA ALA A 97 2.77 18.82 6.69
C ALA A 97 2.45 17.48 7.34
N ASP A 98 1.85 16.55 6.60
CA ASP A 98 1.46 15.23 7.13
C ASP A 98 2.68 14.37 7.49
N MET A 99 3.79 14.56 6.77
CA MET A 99 5.04 13.82 6.97
C MET A 99 5.81 14.30 8.21
N LEU A 100 5.62 15.55 8.63
CA LEU A 100 6.40 16.19 9.70
C LEU A 100 6.20 15.54 11.08
N ALA A 101 5.04 14.94 11.34
CA ALA A 101 4.79 14.27 12.62
C ALA A 101 5.74 13.09 12.84
N TYR A 102 5.96 12.27 11.83
CA TYR A 102 6.91 11.15 11.87
C TYR A 102 8.35 11.64 11.90
N THR A 103 8.63 12.73 11.18
CA THR A 103 9.96 13.34 11.14
C THR A 103 10.34 13.92 12.52
N ALA A 104 9.38 14.49 13.24
CA ALA A 104 9.59 14.92 14.63
C ALA A 104 9.88 13.75 15.59
N ALA A 105 9.47 12.52 15.25
CA ALA A 105 9.81 11.30 15.97
C ALA A 105 11.17 10.70 15.53
N GLY A 106 11.92 11.36 14.66
CA GLY A 106 13.23 10.93 14.18
C GLY A 106 13.22 10.02 12.95
N TRP A 107 12.07 9.91 12.26
CA TRP A 107 11.94 9.11 11.04
C TRP A 107 12.01 9.98 9.78
N GLY A 108 12.76 9.54 8.78
CA GLY A 108 12.57 10.00 7.41
C GLY A 108 11.25 9.46 6.88
N VAL A 109 10.55 10.24 6.06
CA VAL A 109 9.29 9.82 5.44
C VAL A 109 9.39 10.01 3.95
N VAL A 110 9.07 8.97 3.19
CA VAL A 110 8.94 9.00 1.72
C VAL A 110 7.48 8.78 1.37
N SER A 111 6.90 9.67 0.57
CA SER A 111 5.53 9.51 0.07
C SER A 111 5.53 9.56 -1.45
N MET A 112 5.27 8.39 -2.07
CA MET A 112 5.30 8.19 -3.52
C MET A 112 3.96 8.55 -4.16
N ASP A 113 4.00 9.20 -5.32
CA ASP A 113 2.88 9.29 -6.24
C ASP A 113 2.88 8.05 -7.15
N VAL A 114 1.76 7.34 -7.24
CA VAL A 114 1.60 6.22 -8.18
C VAL A 114 1.51 6.75 -9.61
N ARG A 115 2.23 6.09 -10.54
CA ARG A 115 2.21 6.48 -11.96
C ARG A 115 0.79 6.61 -12.51
N GLY A 116 0.56 7.61 -13.36
CA GLY A 116 -0.71 7.81 -14.05
C GLY A 116 -1.91 8.19 -13.19
N GLN A 117 -1.75 8.37 -11.87
CA GLN A 117 -2.80 8.83 -10.97
C GLN A 117 -2.71 10.35 -10.71
N SER A 118 -3.34 10.88 -9.66
CA SER A 118 -3.51 12.33 -9.48
C SER A 118 -2.24 13.11 -9.12
N GLY A 119 -1.12 12.43 -8.86
CA GLY A 119 0.15 13.08 -8.50
C GLY A 119 1.00 13.53 -9.70
N TYR A 120 2.31 13.65 -9.46
CA TYR A 120 3.28 14.10 -10.48
C TYR A 120 3.98 12.95 -11.20
N SER A 121 3.77 11.70 -10.80
CA SER A 121 4.32 10.54 -11.51
C SER A 121 3.67 10.37 -12.88
N LEU A 122 4.49 10.13 -13.91
CA LEU A 122 4.04 9.93 -15.27
C LEU A 122 4.08 8.43 -15.62
N ASP A 123 3.12 8.02 -16.45
CA ASP A 123 3.01 6.66 -16.96
C ASP A 123 3.35 6.62 -18.45
N GLY A 124 4.46 5.96 -18.78
CA GLY A 124 4.94 5.78 -20.14
C GLY A 124 5.64 6.98 -20.77
N ASP A 125 6.05 6.83 -22.03
CA ASP A 125 6.88 7.78 -22.80
C ASP A 125 6.16 9.07 -23.22
N ARG A 126 4.95 9.29 -22.76
CA ARG A 126 4.18 10.47 -23.13
C ARG A 126 4.40 11.58 -22.10
N GLU A 127 5.05 12.64 -22.51
CA GLU A 127 5.12 13.90 -21.76
C GLU A 127 3.77 14.63 -21.68
N VAL A 128 2.68 13.86 -21.69
CA VAL A 128 1.31 14.38 -21.63
C VAL A 128 0.81 14.27 -20.21
N ARG A 129 0.55 15.40 -19.58
CA ARG A 129 -0.08 15.45 -18.27
C ARG A 129 -1.56 15.10 -18.38
N GLY A 130 -2.06 14.38 -17.41
CA GLY A 130 -3.43 13.92 -17.32
C GLY A 130 -3.48 12.44 -17.03
N ASN A 131 -4.57 11.98 -16.47
CA ASN A 131 -4.80 10.59 -16.14
C ASN A 131 -6.12 10.10 -16.73
N THR A 132 -6.24 8.80 -16.87
CA THR A 132 -7.55 8.16 -17.04
C THR A 132 -8.16 8.01 -15.66
N VAL A 133 -9.46 8.29 -15.53
CA VAL A 133 -10.13 8.27 -14.23
C VAL A 133 -10.34 6.84 -13.71
N LYS A 134 -10.32 5.82 -14.57
CA LYS A 134 -10.53 4.39 -14.22
C LYS A 134 -9.85 3.48 -15.25
N GLY A 135 -9.74 2.19 -14.93
CA GLY A 135 -9.26 1.18 -15.86
C GLY A 135 -7.88 0.61 -15.53
N TYR A 136 -7.29 0.96 -14.41
CA TYR A 136 -5.93 0.51 -14.06
C TYR A 136 -5.85 -0.96 -13.63
N ILE A 137 -6.89 -1.52 -13.00
CA ILE A 137 -6.90 -2.93 -12.59
C ILE A 137 -6.93 -3.84 -13.82
N ILE A 138 -7.79 -3.53 -14.80
CA ILE A 138 -7.98 -4.35 -15.99
C ILE A 138 -6.96 -4.07 -17.10
N ARG A 139 -6.16 -3.00 -16.97
CA ARG A 139 -5.19 -2.61 -17.98
C ARG A 139 -4.09 -3.66 -18.11
N GLY A 140 -3.99 -4.26 -19.30
CA GLY A 140 -3.08 -5.34 -19.64
C GLY A 140 -3.55 -6.74 -19.19
N ALA A 141 -4.69 -6.86 -18.52
CA ALA A 141 -5.12 -8.13 -17.93
C ALA A 141 -5.47 -9.22 -18.97
N LEU A 142 -5.81 -8.86 -20.20
CA LEU A 142 -6.02 -9.83 -21.29
C LEU A 142 -4.75 -10.11 -22.11
N ASP A 143 -3.70 -9.33 -21.89
CA ASP A 143 -2.43 -9.42 -22.63
C ASP A 143 -1.38 -10.24 -21.86
N GLY A 144 -1.70 -10.66 -20.64
CA GLY A 144 -0.85 -11.47 -19.77
C GLY A 144 -0.19 -10.70 -18.62
N PRO A 145 0.39 -11.41 -17.64
CA PRO A 145 0.86 -10.81 -16.39
C PRO A 145 2.00 -9.79 -16.58
N ASP A 146 2.80 -9.94 -17.63
CA ASP A 146 3.88 -8.98 -17.96
C ASP A 146 3.34 -7.61 -18.40
N GLN A 147 2.08 -7.52 -18.84
CA GLN A 147 1.45 -6.31 -19.36
C GLN A 147 0.57 -5.60 -18.33
N LEU A 148 0.41 -6.16 -17.14
CA LEU A 148 -0.40 -5.59 -16.07
C LEU A 148 0.14 -4.25 -15.58
N PHE A 149 -0.70 -3.22 -15.55
CA PHE A 149 -0.36 -1.91 -15.00
C PHE A 149 0.13 -1.99 -13.55
N PHE A 150 -0.58 -2.74 -12.70
CA PHE A 150 -0.16 -2.88 -11.30
C PHE A 150 1.12 -3.70 -11.12
N LYS A 151 1.53 -4.54 -12.07
CA LYS A 151 2.87 -5.14 -12.06
C LYS A 151 3.94 -4.04 -12.11
N ASP A 152 3.77 -3.07 -12.99
CA ASP A 152 4.71 -1.95 -13.10
C ASP A 152 4.69 -1.07 -11.84
N VAL A 153 3.50 -0.79 -11.28
CA VAL A 153 3.39 -0.07 -10.01
C VAL A 153 4.11 -0.79 -8.87
N TYR A 154 4.01 -2.13 -8.81
CA TYR A 154 4.70 -2.91 -7.77
C TYR A 154 6.22 -2.87 -7.94
N LEU A 155 6.71 -2.84 -9.17
CA LEU A 155 8.13 -2.64 -9.45
C LEU A 155 8.60 -1.21 -9.17
N ASP A 156 7.74 -0.19 -9.34
CA ASP A 156 8.05 1.18 -8.89
C ASP A 156 8.26 1.25 -7.38
N VAL A 157 7.38 0.56 -6.63
CA VAL A 157 7.50 0.45 -5.17
C VAL A 157 8.82 -0.20 -4.78
N TYR A 158 9.17 -1.31 -5.42
CA TYR A 158 10.45 -2.00 -5.19
C TYR A 158 11.65 -1.09 -5.52
N THR A 159 11.62 -0.43 -6.68
CA THR A 159 12.68 0.48 -7.13
C THR A 159 12.87 1.64 -6.17
N LEU A 160 11.77 2.25 -5.70
CA LEU A 160 11.80 3.32 -4.71
C LEU A 160 12.47 2.88 -3.40
N VAL A 161 12.13 1.69 -2.90
CA VAL A 161 12.72 1.17 -1.64
C VAL A 161 14.22 0.96 -1.82
N GLU A 162 14.67 0.35 -2.92
CA GLU A 162 16.10 0.13 -3.19
C GLU A 162 16.86 1.46 -3.36
N LEU A 163 16.30 2.41 -4.11
CA LEU A 163 16.93 3.71 -4.33
C LEU A 163 17.11 4.47 -3.01
N VAL A 164 16.04 4.56 -2.21
CA VAL A 164 16.07 5.29 -0.95
C VAL A 164 16.98 4.60 0.08
N ALA A 165 17.00 3.26 0.12
CA ALA A 165 17.92 2.52 0.98
C ALA A 165 19.41 2.82 0.67
N GLY A 166 19.72 3.19 -0.57
CA GLY A 166 21.06 3.57 -1.01
C GLY A 166 21.50 4.99 -0.66
N LEU A 167 20.60 5.84 -0.14
CA LEU A 167 20.96 7.22 0.21
C LEU A 167 21.83 7.27 1.47
N ASP A 168 22.87 8.11 1.49
CA ASP A 168 23.89 8.17 2.54
C ASP A 168 23.34 8.42 3.95
N PHE A 169 22.24 9.14 4.06
CA PHE A 169 21.60 9.49 5.34
C PHE A 169 20.57 8.45 5.81
N VAL A 170 20.32 7.37 5.06
CA VAL A 170 19.31 6.36 5.37
C VAL A 170 19.93 5.17 6.11
N ASP A 171 19.28 4.72 7.18
CA ASP A 171 19.55 3.43 7.82
C ASP A 171 18.75 2.34 7.11
N GLU A 172 19.39 1.64 6.18
CA GLU A 172 18.80 0.59 5.36
C GLU A 172 18.27 -0.62 6.16
N ASN A 173 18.63 -0.75 7.43
CA ASN A 173 18.17 -1.81 8.32
C ASN A 173 16.92 -1.43 9.11
N ARG A 174 16.44 -0.20 8.98
CA ARG A 174 15.26 0.31 9.68
C ARG A 174 14.28 0.97 8.70
N LEU A 175 13.79 0.18 7.74
CA LEU A 175 12.81 0.60 6.75
C LEU A 175 11.44 0.03 7.10
N SER A 176 10.41 0.83 6.97
CA SER A 176 9.02 0.46 7.26
C SER A 176 8.10 0.94 6.14
N SER A 177 6.95 0.30 5.98
CA SER A 177 5.95 0.71 5.00
C SER A 177 4.56 0.83 5.61
N PHE A 178 3.75 1.76 5.13
CA PHE A 178 2.35 1.86 5.52
C PHE A 178 1.50 2.60 4.49
N GLY A 179 0.20 2.38 4.57
CA GLY A 179 -0.77 3.08 3.76
C GLY A 179 -2.19 2.57 3.96
N GLY A 180 -3.15 3.24 3.33
CA GLY A 180 -4.56 2.85 3.35
C GLY A 180 -5.09 2.53 1.95
N SER A 181 -6.04 1.59 1.84
CA SER A 181 -6.64 1.18 0.58
C SER A 181 -5.59 0.70 -0.43
N GLN A 182 -5.47 1.28 -1.62
CA GLN A 182 -4.34 1.01 -2.52
C GLN A 182 -3.00 1.14 -1.80
N GLY A 183 -2.84 2.17 -0.96
CA GLY A 183 -1.62 2.35 -0.18
C GLY A 183 -1.35 1.22 0.80
N GLY A 184 -2.40 0.62 1.39
CA GLY A 184 -2.30 -0.58 2.22
C GLY A 184 -1.83 -1.79 1.43
N ALA A 185 -2.35 -1.97 0.21
CA ALA A 185 -1.86 -2.97 -0.74
C ALA A 185 -0.38 -2.75 -1.07
N LEU A 186 0.00 -1.53 -1.45
CA LEU A 186 1.38 -1.19 -1.82
C LEU A 186 2.35 -1.29 -0.65
N ALA A 187 1.90 -1.04 0.59
CA ALA A 187 2.72 -1.27 1.78
C ALA A 187 3.05 -2.76 1.97
N LEU A 188 2.07 -3.64 1.74
CA LEU A 188 2.28 -5.09 1.75
C LEU A 188 3.15 -5.55 0.58
N VAL A 189 2.96 -4.97 -0.61
CA VAL A 189 3.82 -5.21 -1.78
C VAL A 189 5.26 -4.85 -1.48
N ALA A 190 5.53 -3.67 -0.90
CA ALA A 190 6.87 -3.27 -0.49
C ALA A 190 7.53 -4.33 0.40
N ALA A 191 6.80 -4.84 1.41
CA ALA A 191 7.29 -5.87 2.33
C ALA A 191 7.44 -7.25 1.68
N SER A 192 6.62 -7.58 0.66
CA SER A 192 6.64 -8.88 -0.03
C SER A 192 7.77 -9.00 -1.04
N LEU A 193 8.10 -7.90 -1.72
CA LEU A 193 9.11 -7.87 -2.76
C LEU A 193 10.48 -7.45 -2.24
N ASN A 194 10.54 -6.78 -1.07
CA ASN A 194 11.78 -6.24 -0.54
C ASN A 194 12.00 -6.59 0.94
N SER A 195 12.94 -7.47 1.22
CA SER A 195 13.30 -7.92 2.58
C SER A 195 13.95 -6.83 3.46
N ARG A 196 14.27 -5.66 2.90
CA ARG A 196 14.73 -4.49 3.67
C ARG A 196 13.61 -3.88 4.51
N ILE A 197 12.34 -4.08 4.13
CA ILE A 197 11.20 -3.66 4.95
C ILE A 197 11.13 -4.54 6.20
N LYS A 198 11.19 -3.90 7.38
CA LYS A 198 11.27 -4.57 8.67
C LYS A 198 9.96 -4.61 9.44
N GLN A 199 8.99 -3.82 9.02
CA GLN A 199 7.60 -3.84 9.51
C GLN A 199 6.68 -3.12 8.54
N THR A 200 5.41 -3.49 8.51
CA THR A 200 4.42 -2.86 7.64
C THR A 200 3.05 -2.72 8.30
N VAL A 201 2.36 -1.62 8.01
CA VAL A 201 0.96 -1.42 8.41
C VAL A 201 0.09 -1.28 7.17
N ALA A 202 -0.94 -2.11 7.07
CA ALA A 202 -1.93 -2.06 6.00
C ALA A 202 -3.30 -1.71 6.57
N ILE A 203 -3.85 -0.58 6.16
CA ILE A 203 -5.18 -0.12 6.55
C ILE A 203 -6.14 -0.46 5.42
N TYR A 204 -7.16 -1.28 5.69
CA TYR A 204 -8.16 -1.78 4.72
C TYR A 204 -7.61 -2.00 3.31
N PRO A 205 -6.59 -2.89 3.11
CA PRO A 205 -5.88 -3.03 1.86
C PRO A 205 -6.79 -3.43 0.69
N PHE A 206 -6.57 -2.77 -0.46
CA PHE A 206 -7.22 -2.97 -1.75
C PHE A 206 -6.52 -4.07 -2.58
N LEU A 207 -7.00 -4.36 -3.80
CA LEU A 207 -6.40 -5.29 -4.77
C LEU A 207 -6.27 -6.73 -4.24
N ALA A 208 -7.31 -7.24 -3.60
CA ALA A 208 -7.30 -8.60 -3.10
C ALA A 208 -8.57 -9.36 -3.44
N ASP A 209 -8.39 -10.63 -3.81
CA ASP A 209 -9.45 -11.62 -4.01
C ASP A 209 -10.51 -11.18 -5.04
N PHE A 210 -10.05 -10.87 -6.25
CA PHE A 210 -10.87 -10.29 -7.33
C PHE A 210 -12.12 -11.12 -7.64
N ARG A 211 -12.05 -12.45 -7.63
CA ARG A 211 -13.23 -13.30 -7.80
C ARG A 211 -14.26 -13.07 -6.70
N ARG A 212 -13.81 -12.95 -5.44
CA ARG A 212 -14.72 -12.67 -4.33
C ARG A 212 -15.37 -11.30 -4.46
N VAL A 213 -14.63 -10.31 -4.94
CA VAL A 213 -15.18 -8.98 -5.25
C VAL A 213 -16.32 -9.08 -6.28
N LEU A 214 -16.12 -9.85 -7.36
CA LEU A 214 -17.16 -10.08 -8.38
C LEU A 214 -18.38 -10.83 -7.80
N GLU A 215 -18.16 -11.88 -7.00
CA GLU A 215 -19.23 -12.64 -6.35
C GLU A 215 -20.09 -11.81 -5.39
N ILE A 216 -19.47 -10.90 -4.63
CA ILE A 216 -20.16 -10.00 -3.70
C ILE A 216 -20.96 -8.96 -4.49
N GLY A 217 -20.57 -8.65 -5.72
CA GLY A 217 -21.19 -7.64 -6.54
C GLY A 217 -20.82 -6.22 -6.09
N ASN A 218 -19.56 -6.04 -5.59
CA ASN A 218 -19.08 -4.75 -5.16
C ASN A 218 -18.91 -3.79 -6.32
N THR A 219 -19.88 -2.92 -6.49
CA THR A 219 -19.88 -1.85 -7.50
C THR A 219 -19.30 -0.54 -6.98
N SER A 220 -18.51 -0.58 -5.88
CA SER A 220 -17.82 0.59 -5.37
C SER A 220 -16.93 1.21 -6.44
N GLU A 221 -16.68 2.50 -6.33
CA GLU A 221 -15.90 3.24 -7.33
C GLU A 221 -14.52 2.61 -7.60
N ALA A 222 -13.90 2.02 -6.60
CA ALA A 222 -12.58 1.41 -6.70
C ALA A 222 -12.54 0.17 -7.60
N TYR A 223 -13.60 -0.65 -7.58
CA TYR A 223 -13.70 -1.87 -8.40
C TYR A 223 -14.64 -1.74 -9.59
N ASP A 224 -15.28 -0.58 -9.81
CA ASP A 224 -16.26 -0.35 -10.88
C ASP A 224 -15.75 -0.78 -12.27
N GLU A 225 -14.47 -0.64 -12.54
CA GLU A 225 -13.85 -1.02 -13.81
C GLU A 225 -13.93 -2.53 -14.12
N LEU A 226 -13.87 -3.41 -13.11
CA LEU A 226 -14.09 -4.85 -13.30
C LEU A 226 -15.52 -5.13 -13.76
N PHE A 227 -16.52 -4.52 -13.13
CA PHE A 227 -17.92 -4.69 -13.48
C PHE A 227 -18.26 -4.06 -14.83
N ARG A 228 -17.64 -2.89 -15.14
CA ARG A 228 -17.80 -2.24 -16.44
C ARG A 228 -17.20 -3.06 -17.57
N TYR A 229 -16.07 -3.76 -17.31
CA TYR A 229 -15.50 -4.66 -18.28
C TYR A 229 -16.51 -5.72 -18.70
N PHE A 230 -17.07 -6.48 -17.78
CA PHE A 230 -18.10 -7.50 -18.09
C PHE A 230 -19.36 -6.89 -18.68
N LYS A 231 -19.79 -5.73 -18.22
CA LYS A 231 -20.99 -5.08 -18.75
C LYS A 231 -20.87 -4.63 -20.20
N PHE A 232 -19.72 -4.15 -20.64
CA PHE A 232 -19.56 -3.46 -21.91
C PHE A 232 -18.63 -4.15 -22.90
N HIS A 233 -17.71 -5.01 -22.43
CA HIS A 233 -16.73 -5.69 -23.28
C HIS A 233 -16.95 -7.20 -23.33
N ASP A 234 -17.31 -7.81 -22.22
CA ASP A 234 -17.53 -9.25 -22.12
C ASP A 234 -18.84 -9.59 -21.37
N PRO A 235 -20.01 -9.27 -21.95
CA PRO A 235 -21.30 -9.46 -21.27
C PRO A 235 -21.70 -10.93 -21.10
N PHE A 236 -21.00 -11.86 -21.74
CA PHE A 236 -21.22 -13.30 -21.62
C PHE A 236 -20.19 -14.00 -20.73
N HIS A 237 -19.25 -13.23 -20.15
CA HIS A 237 -18.18 -13.74 -19.28
C HIS A 237 -17.30 -14.81 -19.95
N GLU A 238 -17.07 -14.69 -21.26
CA GLU A 238 -16.26 -15.64 -22.03
C GLU A 238 -14.76 -15.56 -21.67
N THR A 239 -14.30 -14.41 -21.19
CA THR A 239 -12.89 -14.17 -20.79
C THR A 239 -12.69 -14.08 -19.28
N GLU A 240 -13.72 -14.32 -18.45
CA GLU A 240 -13.65 -14.15 -16.99
C GLU A 240 -12.50 -14.95 -16.38
N GLU A 241 -12.39 -16.23 -16.75
CA GLU A 241 -11.35 -17.08 -16.17
C GLU A 241 -9.94 -16.62 -16.56
N GLN A 242 -9.73 -16.24 -17.83
CA GLN A 242 -8.46 -15.69 -18.31
C GLN A 242 -8.11 -14.39 -17.56
N LEU A 243 -9.07 -13.49 -17.42
CA LEU A 243 -8.90 -12.22 -16.70
C LEU A 243 -8.47 -12.47 -15.25
N LEU A 244 -9.18 -13.34 -14.53
CA LEU A 244 -8.92 -13.63 -13.12
C LEU A 244 -7.58 -14.37 -12.91
N GLN A 245 -7.22 -15.29 -13.82
CA GLN A 245 -5.90 -15.94 -13.80
C GLN A 245 -4.76 -14.94 -13.97
N THR A 246 -4.92 -13.95 -14.85
CA THR A 246 -3.92 -12.89 -15.02
C THR A 246 -3.89 -11.95 -13.81
N LEU A 247 -5.04 -11.53 -13.30
CA LEU A 247 -5.12 -10.67 -12.12
C LEU A 247 -4.56 -11.35 -10.85
N ALA A 248 -4.51 -12.68 -10.80
CA ALA A 248 -3.92 -13.41 -9.69
C ALA A 248 -2.45 -13.05 -9.44
N TYR A 249 -1.71 -12.56 -10.45
CA TYR A 249 -0.32 -12.11 -10.29
C TYR A 249 -0.18 -10.79 -9.52
N ILE A 250 -1.20 -9.96 -9.52
CA ILE A 250 -1.23 -8.71 -8.74
C ILE A 250 -2.15 -8.78 -7.53
N ASP A 251 -2.77 -9.91 -7.30
CA ASP A 251 -3.62 -10.12 -6.13
C ASP A 251 -2.76 -10.17 -4.85
N VAL A 252 -2.96 -9.19 -3.98
CA VAL A 252 -2.13 -9.00 -2.78
C VAL A 252 -2.22 -10.19 -1.82
N LYS A 253 -3.34 -10.94 -1.80
CA LYS A 253 -3.42 -12.17 -1.01
C LYS A 253 -2.36 -13.21 -1.43
N ASN A 254 -1.99 -13.23 -2.71
CA ASN A 254 -0.97 -14.14 -3.23
C ASN A 254 0.45 -13.68 -2.92
N LEU A 255 0.68 -12.39 -2.66
CA LEU A 255 1.96 -11.85 -2.19
C LEU A 255 2.20 -12.05 -0.69
N ALA A 256 1.14 -12.24 0.09
CA ALA A 256 1.18 -12.24 1.55
C ALA A 256 2.16 -13.28 2.14
N HIS A 257 2.28 -14.47 1.55
CA HIS A 257 3.19 -15.52 2.04
C HIS A 257 4.67 -15.14 1.96
N ARG A 258 5.05 -14.18 1.10
CA ARG A 258 6.42 -13.69 0.94
C ARG A 258 6.84 -12.72 2.04
N ILE A 259 5.89 -12.19 2.83
CA ILE A 259 6.16 -11.20 3.86
C ILE A 259 6.69 -11.89 5.11
N SER A 260 7.94 -11.59 5.48
CA SER A 260 8.62 -12.15 6.64
C SER A 260 8.68 -11.21 7.85
N CYS A 261 8.44 -9.91 7.65
CA CYS A 261 8.43 -8.92 8.73
C CYS A 261 7.08 -8.88 9.45
N PRO A 262 7.02 -8.31 10.68
CA PRO A 262 5.77 -8.06 11.39
C PRO A 262 4.80 -7.21 10.58
N VAL A 263 3.51 -7.60 10.58
CA VAL A 263 2.41 -6.91 9.89
C VAL A 263 1.31 -6.55 10.87
N GLN A 264 0.90 -5.28 10.85
CA GLN A 264 -0.32 -4.82 11.50
C GLN A 264 -1.38 -4.48 10.45
N MET A 265 -2.58 -5.03 10.59
CA MET A 265 -3.72 -4.69 9.73
C MET A 265 -4.81 -3.97 10.52
N ILE A 266 -5.39 -2.93 9.92
CA ILE A 266 -6.56 -2.23 10.44
C ILE A 266 -7.73 -2.55 9.51
N ILE A 267 -8.82 -3.09 10.05
CA ILE A 267 -9.94 -3.63 9.28
C ILE A 267 -11.25 -3.02 9.77
N GLY A 268 -11.96 -2.31 8.91
CA GLY A 268 -13.32 -1.84 9.16
C GLY A 268 -14.34 -2.93 8.81
N LEU A 269 -15.24 -3.28 9.72
CA LEU A 269 -16.22 -4.36 9.47
C LEU A 269 -17.41 -3.93 8.61
N GLU A 270 -17.60 -2.63 8.41
CA GLU A 270 -18.63 -2.06 7.51
C GLU A 270 -18.02 -1.53 6.20
N ASP A 271 -16.77 -1.90 5.89
CA ASP A 271 -16.10 -1.51 4.66
C ASP A 271 -16.80 -2.12 3.43
N ASP A 272 -17.38 -1.27 2.61
CA ASP A 272 -18.11 -1.61 1.38
C ASP A 272 -17.29 -1.33 0.10
N VAL A 273 -16.05 -0.89 0.25
CA VAL A 273 -15.08 -0.68 -0.83
C VAL A 273 -14.09 -1.84 -0.88
N CYS A 274 -13.35 -2.05 0.21
CA CYS A 274 -12.45 -3.18 0.40
C CYS A 274 -13.08 -4.13 1.43
N TYR A 275 -13.92 -5.07 0.97
CA TYR A 275 -14.69 -5.91 1.88
C TYR A 275 -13.81 -6.62 2.92
N PRO A 276 -14.20 -6.67 4.20
CA PRO A 276 -13.42 -7.27 5.27
C PRO A 276 -12.96 -8.71 4.95
N ILE A 277 -13.80 -9.49 4.28
CA ILE A 277 -13.47 -10.87 3.91
C ILE A 277 -12.27 -10.95 2.95
N THR A 278 -12.14 -10.00 2.01
CA THR A 278 -10.97 -9.96 1.10
C THR A 278 -9.71 -9.52 1.82
N GLN A 279 -9.83 -8.66 2.83
CA GLN A 279 -8.72 -8.26 3.70
C GLN A 279 -8.27 -9.45 4.57
N PHE A 280 -9.20 -10.27 5.07
CA PHE A 280 -8.86 -11.50 5.80
C PHE A 280 -8.22 -12.56 4.90
N ALA A 281 -8.53 -12.60 3.59
CA ALA A 281 -7.83 -13.45 2.64
C ALA A 281 -6.32 -13.13 2.61
N ILE A 282 -5.95 -11.84 2.70
CA ILE A 282 -4.54 -11.43 2.85
C ILE A 282 -4.01 -11.87 4.22
N TYR A 283 -4.70 -11.45 5.31
CA TYR A 283 -4.23 -11.68 6.67
C TYR A 283 -3.96 -13.15 6.96
N ASN A 284 -4.86 -14.05 6.54
CA ASN A 284 -4.74 -15.47 6.81
C ASN A 284 -3.62 -16.16 6.00
N ARG A 285 -3.10 -15.52 4.95
CA ARG A 285 -1.95 -16.00 4.16
C ARG A 285 -0.60 -15.44 4.62
N LEU A 286 -0.58 -14.43 5.50
CA LEU A 286 0.66 -13.93 6.10
C LEU A 286 1.34 -15.03 6.91
N ALA A 287 2.63 -15.27 6.66
CA ALA A 287 3.40 -16.33 7.30
C ALA A 287 4.10 -15.87 8.59
N GLY A 288 4.47 -14.60 8.67
CA GLY A 288 5.23 -14.01 9.78
C GLY A 288 4.36 -13.58 10.96
N GLU A 289 4.98 -12.82 11.87
CA GLU A 289 4.27 -12.16 12.98
C GLU A 289 3.22 -11.18 12.44
N LYS A 290 2.00 -11.31 12.95
CA LYS A 290 0.87 -10.52 12.46
C LYS A 290 -0.14 -10.22 13.53
N GLU A 291 -0.72 -9.03 13.46
CA GLU A 291 -1.84 -8.64 14.29
C GLU A 291 -2.88 -7.86 13.48
N TYR A 292 -4.11 -7.80 13.97
CA TYR A 292 -5.13 -6.96 13.37
C TYR A 292 -5.93 -6.21 14.44
N HIS A 293 -6.44 -5.05 14.05
CA HIS A 293 -7.42 -4.29 14.82
C HIS A 293 -8.73 -4.21 14.03
N LEU A 294 -9.81 -4.70 14.65
CA LEU A 294 -11.13 -4.60 14.07
C LEU A 294 -11.82 -3.32 14.54
N LEU A 295 -12.41 -2.62 13.61
CA LEU A 295 -13.21 -1.42 13.84
C LEU A 295 -14.66 -1.74 13.44
N PRO A 296 -15.54 -2.12 14.41
CA PRO A 296 -16.85 -2.71 14.10
C PRO A 296 -17.83 -1.78 13.35
N GLU A 297 -17.70 -0.46 13.57
CA GLU A 297 -18.58 0.55 12.98
C GLU A 297 -17.92 1.36 11.85
N TYR A 298 -16.71 0.97 11.42
CA TYR A 298 -15.97 1.65 10.35
C TYR A 298 -16.18 0.98 9.01
N GLY A 299 -16.42 1.81 8.01
CA GLY A 299 -16.36 1.50 6.60
C GLY A 299 -14.99 1.83 5.99
N HIS A 300 -15.00 2.49 4.83
CA HIS A 300 -13.80 2.91 4.09
C HIS A 300 -13.47 4.41 4.30
N GLU A 301 -13.76 4.93 5.46
CA GLU A 301 -13.52 6.32 5.81
C GLU A 301 -12.16 6.54 6.49
N ALA A 302 -11.80 7.83 6.65
CA ALA A 302 -10.59 8.23 7.35
C ALA A 302 -10.56 7.72 8.80
N MET A 303 -9.40 7.25 9.24
CA MET A 303 -9.21 6.69 10.56
C MET A 303 -9.38 7.73 11.68
N ASN A 304 -10.04 7.31 12.76
CA ASN A 304 -10.12 8.08 14.00
C ASN A 304 -8.71 8.34 14.57
N VAL A 305 -8.53 9.48 15.24
CA VAL A 305 -7.23 9.88 15.83
C VAL A 305 -6.64 8.81 16.74
N ARG A 306 -7.45 8.06 17.48
CA ARG A 306 -6.98 6.97 18.35
C ARG A 306 -6.34 5.83 17.54
N VAL A 307 -6.92 5.51 16.38
CA VAL A 307 -6.38 4.50 15.48
C VAL A 307 -5.09 5.02 14.84
N SER A 308 -5.07 6.29 14.41
CA SER A 308 -3.87 6.94 13.86
C SER A 308 -2.72 6.93 14.87
N TYR A 309 -2.99 7.17 16.15
CA TYR A 309 -1.99 7.04 17.22
C TYR A 309 -1.49 5.59 17.39
N THR A 310 -2.37 4.60 17.27
CA THR A 310 -1.97 3.20 17.36
C THR A 310 -0.99 2.85 16.26
N VAL A 311 -1.30 3.24 15.02
CA VAL A 311 -0.41 3.08 13.85
C VAL A 311 0.92 3.81 14.05
N PHE A 312 0.87 5.09 14.42
CA PHE A 312 2.07 5.89 14.67
C PHE A 312 2.98 5.26 15.73
N ASN A 313 2.40 4.85 16.86
CA ASN A 313 3.16 4.23 17.95
C ASN A 313 3.78 2.90 17.53
N TRP A 314 3.06 2.12 16.76
CA TRP A 314 3.55 0.83 16.28
C TRP A 314 4.73 1.03 15.32
N LEU A 315 4.62 1.96 14.37
CA LEU A 315 5.67 2.27 13.39
C LEU A 315 6.91 2.92 14.02
N CYS A 316 6.72 3.89 14.92
CA CYS A 316 7.82 4.65 15.50
C CYS A 316 8.40 4.04 16.78
N GLY A 317 7.80 2.97 17.32
CA GLY A 317 8.21 2.38 18.60
C GLY A 317 8.00 3.31 19.80
N THR A 318 7.19 4.36 19.65
CA THR A 318 6.91 5.32 20.71
C THR A 318 5.91 4.75 21.69
N LYS A 319 6.34 4.44 22.91
CA LYS A 319 5.41 4.07 24.00
C LYS A 319 4.80 5.34 24.61
N ILE A 320 3.66 5.79 24.06
CA ILE A 320 2.84 6.77 24.78
C ILE A 320 2.27 6.03 26.00
N LYS A 321 2.83 6.29 27.18
CA LYS A 321 2.20 5.85 28.43
C LYS A 321 0.77 6.42 28.42
N ARG A 322 -0.26 5.56 28.50
CA ARG A 322 -1.62 6.03 28.80
C ARG A 322 -1.52 6.89 30.05
N LEU A 323 -1.67 8.19 29.90
CA LEU A 323 -2.08 9.02 31.01
C LEU A 323 -3.46 8.48 31.39
N SER A 324 -3.59 7.96 32.61
CA SER A 324 -4.86 7.55 33.18
C SER A 324 -5.66 8.82 33.52
N LEU A 325 -6.24 9.44 32.49
CA LEU A 325 -7.08 10.63 32.63
C LEU A 325 -8.51 10.31 33.09
N VAL A 326 -8.75 9.16 33.70
CA VAL A 326 -10.09 8.75 34.14
C VAL A 326 -10.06 8.17 35.57
N SER A 327 -9.41 8.81 36.52
CA SER A 327 -9.62 8.43 37.94
C SER A 327 -9.97 9.57 38.87
N ASP A 328 -10.04 10.82 38.43
CA ASP A 328 -10.23 11.96 39.36
C ASP A 328 -11.52 12.77 39.16
N PHE A 329 -12.46 12.28 38.38
CA PHE A 329 -13.84 12.76 38.46
C PHE A 329 -14.66 11.88 39.45
N LYS A 330 -14.22 11.78 40.70
CA LYS A 330 -15.13 11.43 41.77
C LYS A 330 -15.90 12.69 42.13
N SER A 331 -17.17 12.66 41.79
CA SER A 331 -18.17 13.60 42.24
C SER A 331 -18.08 13.87 43.73
N GLU A 332 -17.73 15.08 44.12
CA GLU A 332 -18.24 15.64 45.37
C GLU A 332 -19.72 15.95 45.15
N ARG A 333 -20.58 15.15 45.76
CA ARG A 333 -21.93 15.48 46.15
C ARG A 333 -22.14 15.00 47.58
#